data_ed89e8d68c0714bd8cea356d2c64f571
#
_entry.id   ed89e8d68c0714bd8cea356d2c64f571
#
_cell.length_a   1.000
_cell.length_b   1.000
_cell.length_c   1.000
_cell.angle_alpha   90.00
_cell.angle_beta   90.00
_cell.angle_gamma   90.00
#
_symmetry.space_group_name_H-M   'P 1'
#
loop_
_entity.id
_entity.type
_entity.pdbx_description
1 polymer ?
#
loop_
_entity_poly.entity_id
_entity_poly.type
_entity_poly.pdbx_seq_one_letter_code
_entity_poly.pdbx_strand_id
1 'polypeptide(L)'
;MLSIFQKKYFLVDLLEGFTDFHNHLLPGIDDGANSAEDSIAMIKKFNEFGVTNFVASPHVMGEFYPNTPETIFPALEKVKKNLPHGNSIKAAGEYMMDQYLIDQLEKNNVLNVAENCVLVEMSYFQAPINLAEILFKIQNTNLKPILAHPERYAFYHDSSFDKYKDLKTRGCDFQLNMLSLTPHYGTGIQKKAFQLLERGMIDFISSDAHRMEHLEKIGNIKLKKKQLNLLEPIIEKSKALFK
;
A
#
# COMPACT_ATOMS: atom_id res chain seq x y z
N MET A 1 31.41 -28.87 2.17
CA MET A 1 31.56 -27.64 2.99
C MET A 1 31.75 -26.44 2.08
N LEU A 2 30.71 -26.04 1.31
CA LEU A 2 30.72 -24.90 0.37
C LEU A 2 29.34 -24.18 0.39
N SER A 3 29.02 -23.49 1.49
CA SER A 3 27.77 -22.74 1.61
C SER A 3 27.92 -21.47 2.44
N ILE A 4 29.08 -20.83 2.49
CA ILE A 4 29.35 -19.77 3.47
C ILE A 4 29.16 -18.37 2.89
N PHE A 5 28.93 -18.20 1.58
CA PHE A 5 28.72 -16.88 0.96
C PHE A 5 27.51 -16.86 0.03
N GLN A 6 26.30 -17.16 0.56
CA GLN A 6 25.12 -16.74 -0.18
C GLN A 6 25.03 -15.22 -0.09
N LYS A 7 25.13 -14.53 -1.24
CA LYS A 7 24.91 -13.08 -1.34
C LYS A 7 23.54 -12.76 -0.72
N LYS A 8 23.52 -11.96 0.31
CA LYS A 8 22.29 -11.45 0.92
C LYS A 8 21.83 -10.27 0.08
N TYR A 9 20.56 -10.27 -0.28
CA TYR A 9 19.89 -9.15 -0.95
C TYR A 9 18.98 -8.50 0.06
N PHE A 10 18.93 -7.18 0.09
CA PHE A 10 17.95 -6.47 0.91
C PHE A 10 16.85 -5.91 0.00
N LEU A 11 15.62 -5.88 0.49
CA LEU A 11 14.50 -5.29 -0.26
C LEU A 11 14.80 -3.84 -0.63
N VAL A 12 15.36 -3.09 0.31
CA VAL A 12 15.67 -1.67 0.13
C VAL A 12 16.66 -1.38 -0.99
N ASP A 13 17.53 -2.34 -1.35
CA ASP A 13 18.46 -2.22 -2.49
C ASP A 13 17.73 -2.08 -3.84
N LEU A 14 16.42 -2.38 -3.90
CA LEU A 14 15.60 -2.31 -5.11
C LEU A 14 14.76 -1.02 -5.17
N LEU A 15 14.74 -0.20 -4.11
CA LEU A 15 13.80 0.91 -3.96
C LEU A 15 14.32 2.24 -4.51
N GLU A 16 15.52 2.32 -5.07
CA GLU A 16 16.02 3.54 -5.71
C GLU A 16 15.05 4.02 -6.79
N GLY A 17 14.58 5.28 -6.69
CA GLY A 17 13.59 5.87 -7.59
C GLY A 17 12.17 5.31 -7.47
N PHE A 18 11.87 4.59 -6.39
CA PHE A 18 10.53 4.11 -6.08
C PHE A 18 9.64 5.27 -5.58
N THR A 19 8.36 5.24 -5.95
CA THR A 19 7.33 6.09 -5.32
C THR A 19 6.54 5.23 -4.34
N ASP A 20 6.59 5.56 -3.06
CA ASP A 20 5.77 4.87 -2.07
C ASP A 20 4.37 5.48 -2.06
N PHE A 21 3.37 4.69 -2.47
CA PHE A 21 2.02 5.17 -2.71
C PHE A 21 0.98 4.63 -1.71
N HIS A 22 1.44 3.85 -0.75
CA HIS A 22 0.63 3.40 0.38
C HIS A 22 1.42 3.61 1.66
N ASN A 23 1.13 4.70 2.34
CA ASN A 23 1.74 5.12 3.59
C ASN A 23 0.86 6.12 4.34
N HIS A 24 1.06 6.22 5.66
CA HIS A 24 0.28 7.05 6.55
C HIS A 24 1.14 8.21 7.10
N LEU A 25 1.70 8.99 6.16
CA LEU A 25 2.61 10.10 6.45
C LEU A 25 1.90 11.42 6.78
N LEU A 26 0.57 11.51 6.64
CA LEU A 26 -0.16 12.74 6.93
C LEU A 26 -0.50 12.84 8.42
N PRO A 27 -0.07 13.92 9.11
CA PRO A 27 -0.11 13.95 10.57
C PRO A 27 -1.49 14.15 11.16
N GLY A 28 -1.87 13.27 12.10
CA GLY A 28 -3.00 13.45 13.02
C GLY A 28 -4.39 13.28 12.39
N ILE A 29 -4.49 12.57 11.26
CA ILE A 29 -5.77 12.31 10.59
C ILE A 29 -6.14 10.83 10.52
N ASP A 30 -5.24 9.93 10.89
CA ASP A 30 -5.45 8.49 11.04
C ASP A 30 -4.50 7.92 12.11
N ASP A 31 -4.23 6.60 12.10
CA ASP A 31 -3.32 5.92 13.04
C ASP A 31 -1.85 5.90 12.58
N GLY A 32 -1.50 6.72 11.58
CA GLY A 32 -0.14 6.93 11.12
C GLY A 32 0.65 7.95 11.94
N ALA A 33 1.34 8.87 11.26
CA ALA A 33 2.13 9.92 11.89
C ALA A 33 1.27 10.83 12.79
N ASN A 34 1.71 11.04 14.05
CA ASN A 34 0.95 11.88 14.98
C ASN A 34 1.24 13.38 14.76
N SER A 35 2.42 13.72 14.28
CA SER A 35 2.90 15.09 14.08
C SER A 35 3.62 15.26 12.76
N ALA A 36 3.81 16.52 12.31
CA ALA A 36 4.61 16.81 11.14
C ALA A 36 6.08 16.39 11.32
N GLU A 37 6.59 16.46 12.55
CA GLU A 37 7.93 16.01 12.91
C GLU A 37 8.08 14.50 12.71
N ASP A 38 7.07 13.70 13.12
CA ASP A 38 7.04 12.25 12.88
C ASP A 38 7.01 11.95 11.37
N SER A 39 6.18 12.67 10.61
CA SER A 39 6.11 12.55 9.15
C SER A 39 7.48 12.78 8.51
N ILE A 40 8.16 13.87 8.88
CA ILE A 40 9.47 14.25 8.34
C ILE A 40 10.55 13.23 8.77
N ALA A 41 10.49 12.73 9.99
CA ALA A 41 11.41 11.68 10.44
C ALA A 41 11.26 10.40 9.60
N MET A 42 10.02 9.98 9.33
CA MET A 42 9.73 8.83 8.46
C MET A 42 10.20 9.08 7.02
N ILE A 43 9.94 10.25 6.44
CA ILE A 43 10.40 10.61 5.10
C ILE A 43 11.93 10.56 5.01
N LYS A 44 12.66 11.10 6.00
CA LYS A 44 14.11 11.00 6.07
C LYS A 44 14.60 9.55 6.11
N LYS A 45 13.87 8.68 6.82
CA LYS A 45 14.19 7.25 6.86
C LYS A 45 13.96 6.57 5.51
N PHE A 46 12.90 6.92 4.80
CA PHE A 46 12.68 6.46 3.42
C PHE A 46 13.79 6.92 2.46
N ASN A 47 14.32 8.14 2.64
CA ASN A 47 15.42 8.63 1.81
C ASN A 47 16.70 7.77 1.94
N GLU A 48 16.93 7.14 3.11
CA GLU A 48 18.03 6.18 3.28
C GLU A 48 17.87 4.94 2.38
N PHE A 49 16.65 4.67 1.89
CA PHE A 49 16.31 3.58 0.97
C PHE A 49 16.26 4.03 -0.50
N GLY A 50 16.56 5.30 -0.79
CA GLY A 50 16.45 5.88 -2.13
C GLY A 50 15.01 6.26 -2.54
N VAL A 51 14.06 6.25 -1.59
CA VAL A 51 12.66 6.63 -1.82
C VAL A 51 12.49 8.12 -1.47
N THR A 52 12.20 8.93 -2.49
CA THR A 52 12.06 10.40 -2.35
C THR A 52 10.70 10.91 -2.83
N ASN A 53 9.88 10.04 -3.43
CA ASN A 53 8.57 10.37 -3.94
C ASN A 53 7.48 9.63 -3.17
N PHE A 54 6.44 10.34 -2.77
CA PHE A 54 5.37 9.80 -1.93
C PHE A 54 4.00 10.18 -2.46
N VAL A 55 3.07 9.22 -2.37
CA VAL A 55 1.63 9.49 -2.40
C VAL A 55 1.09 9.01 -1.06
N ALA A 56 0.84 9.96 -0.16
CA ALA A 56 0.29 9.62 1.15
C ALA A 56 -1.18 9.23 1.02
N SER A 57 -1.53 8.09 1.58
CA SER A 57 -2.86 7.50 1.47
C SER A 57 -3.45 7.19 2.85
N PRO A 58 -3.82 8.23 3.62
CA PRO A 58 -4.44 8.03 4.92
C PRO A 58 -5.72 7.22 4.80
N HIS A 59 -6.10 6.52 5.86
CA HIS A 59 -7.38 5.83 5.93
C HIS A 59 -8.55 6.77 5.68
N VAL A 60 -9.51 6.30 4.87
CA VAL A 60 -10.81 6.92 4.65
C VAL A 60 -11.89 5.89 4.96
N MET A 61 -12.43 5.95 6.19
CA MET A 61 -13.39 5.00 6.75
C MET A 61 -14.51 5.77 7.42
N GLY A 62 -15.76 5.46 7.09
CA GLY A 62 -16.92 6.23 7.60
C GLY A 62 -17.03 6.25 9.13
N GLU A 63 -16.70 5.14 9.80
CA GLU A 63 -16.87 5.00 11.24
C GLU A 63 -15.66 5.48 12.07
N PHE A 64 -14.44 5.37 11.55
CA PHE A 64 -13.21 5.60 12.32
C PHE A 64 -12.41 6.81 11.85
N TYR A 65 -12.24 6.96 10.55
CA TYR A 65 -11.45 8.01 9.92
C TYR A 65 -12.24 8.62 8.74
N PRO A 66 -13.28 9.43 9.02
CA PRO A 66 -14.14 10.01 7.98
C PRO A 66 -13.43 11.14 7.23
N ASN A 67 -12.22 10.85 6.76
CA ASN A 67 -11.39 11.80 6.05
C ASN A 67 -12.03 12.20 4.70
N THR A 68 -11.82 13.45 4.36
CA THR A 68 -12.24 14.07 3.09
C THR A 68 -11.09 14.92 2.54
N PRO A 69 -11.17 15.41 1.31
CA PRO A 69 -10.17 16.37 0.79
C PRO A 69 -9.93 17.55 1.74
N GLU A 70 -10.98 18.03 2.45
CA GLU A 70 -10.91 19.15 3.39
C GLU A 70 -10.11 18.82 4.66
N THR A 71 -9.99 17.57 5.06
CA THR A 71 -9.13 17.13 6.18
C THR A 71 -7.74 16.74 5.70
N ILE A 72 -7.64 16.11 4.53
CA ILE A 72 -6.40 15.56 3.97
C ILE A 72 -5.47 16.67 3.48
N PHE A 73 -5.95 17.64 2.70
CA PHE A 73 -5.08 18.69 2.15
C PHE A 73 -4.44 19.59 3.21
N PRO A 74 -5.12 20.04 4.28
CA PRO A 74 -4.45 20.75 5.37
C PRO A 74 -3.35 19.95 6.07
N ALA A 75 -3.52 18.61 6.23
CA ALA A 75 -2.48 17.75 6.79
C ALA A 75 -1.29 17.62 5.83
N LEU A 76 -1.54 17.48 4.52
CA LEU A 76 -0.50 17.49 3.49
C LEU A 76 0.33 18.79 3.52
N GLU A 77 -0.31 19.94 3.63
CA GLU A 77 0.41 21.23 3.68
C GLU A 77 1.29 21.38 4.93
N LYS A 78 0.92 20.74 6.07
CA LYS A 78 1.80 20.69 7.25
C LYS A 78 3.12 19.95 6.94
N VAL A 79 3.04 18.83 6.21
CA VAL A 79 4.24 18.07 5.82
C VAL A 79 5.08 18.84 4.80
N LYS A 80 4.45 19.43 3.78
CA LYS A 80 5.13 20.17 2.71
C LYS A 80 5.99 21.32 3.22
N LYS A 81 5.58 22.00 4.29
CA LYS A 81 6.33 23.12 4.90
C LYS A 81 7.75 22.74 5.33
N ASN A 82 7.96 21.48 5.71
CA ASN A 82 9.23 20.97 6.22
C ASN A 82 9.79 19.82 5.37
N LEU A 83 9.24 19.63 4.18
CA LEU A 83 9.63 18.53 3.29
C LEU A 83 11.13 18.68 2.90
N PRO A 84 11.96 17.64 3.06
CA PRO A 84 13.36 17.72 2.68
C PRO A 84 13.52 18.03 1.19
N HIS A 85 14.56 18.80 0.85
CA HIS A 85 14.86 19.13 -0.55
C HIS A 85 15.04 17.88 -1.41
N GLY A 86 14.50 17.89 -2.61
CA GLY A 86 14.54 16.76 -3.54
C GLY A 86 13.44 15.72 -3.30
N ASN A 87 12.56 15.91 -2.30
CA ASN A 87 11.41 15.06 -2.08
C ASN A 87 10.13 15.63 -2.71
N SER A 88 9.22 14.75 -3.08
CA SER A 88 7.87 15.12 -3.49
C SER A 88 6.83 14.33 -2.68
N ILE A 89 5.71 15.00 -2.36
CA ILE A 89 4.58 14.34 -1.69
C ILE A 89 3.26 14.85 -2.28
N LYS A 90 2.38 13.90 -2.61
CA LYS A 90 0.98 14.12 -2.99
C LYS A 90 0.08 13.43 -1.98
N ALA A 91 -1.21 13.74 -2.00
CA ALA A 91 -2.20 13.04 -1.19
C ALA A 91 -3.14 12.23 -2.06
N ALA A 92 -3.53 11.09 -1.51
CA ALA A 92 -4.59 10.19 -1.96
C ALA A 92 -5.42 9.76 -0.74
N GLY A 93 -6.11 8.61 -0.82
CA GLY A 93 -6.74 7.95 0.31
C GLY A 93 -6.67 6.44 0.15
N GLU A 94 -6.59 5.72 1.28
CA GLU A 94 -6.90 4.31 1.37
C GLU A 94 -8.35 4.17 1.83
N TYR A 95 -9.21 3.79 0.89
CA TYR A 95 -10.66 3.80 1.11
C TYR A 95 -11.15 2.44 1.60
N MET A 96 -11.76 2.40 2.80
CA MET A 96 -12.55 1.25 3.22
C MET A 96 -13.69 1.01 2.23
N MET A 97 -13.86 -0.23 1.78
CA MET A 97 -14.98 -0.62 0.91
C MET A 97 -16.29 -0.67 1.70
N ASP A 98 -16.82 0.49 2.06
CA ASP A 98 -18.05 0.68 2.81
C ASP A 98 -19.02 1.65 2.10
N GLN A 99 -20.12 1.99 2.76
CA GLN A 99 -21.08 2.97 2.23
C GLN A 99 -20.45 4.36 2.08
N TYR A 100 -19.50 4.72 2.95
CA TYR A 100 -18.84 6.02 2.89
C TYR A 100 -18.04 6.21 1.60
N LEU A 101 -17.33 5.17 1.13
CA LEU A 101 -16.68 5.21 -0.18
C LEU A 101 -17.68 5.47 -1.31
N ILE A 102 -18.83 4.79 -1.29
CA ILE A 102 -19.89 5.02 -2.29
C ILE A 102 -20.31 6.49 -2.31
N ASP A 103 -20.55 7.06 -1.13
CA ASP A 103 -20.94 8.46 -1.00
C ASP A 103 -19.84 9.43 -1.48
N GLN A 104 -18.56 9.10 -1.27
CA GLN A 104 -17.43 9.90 -1.79
C GLN A 104 -17.30 9.81 -3.31
N LEU A 105 -17.54 8.62 -3.91
CA LEU A 105 -17.57 8.44 -5.37
C LEU A 105 -18.68 9.31 -6.00
N GLU A 106 -19.87 9.31 -5.44
CA GLU A 106 -21.00 10.11 -5.93
C GLU A 106 -20.75 11.63 -5.84
N LYS A 107 -19.97 12.06 -4.85
CA LYS A 107 -19.55 13.46 -4.66
C LYS A 107 -18.30 13.86 -5.46
N ASN A 108 -17.68 12.93 -6.20
CA ASN A 108 -16.36 13.12 -6.84
C ASN A 108 -15.26 13.58 -5.86
N ASN A 109 -15.28 13.10 -4.63
CA ASN A 109 -14.35 13.46 -3.55
C ASN A 109 -13.24 12.42 -3.36
N VAL A 110 -13.14 11.41 -4.24
CA VAL A 110 -12.12 10.37 -4.14
C VAL A 110 -10.77 10.88 -4.63
N LEU A 111 -9.76 10.76 -3.81
CA LEU A 111 -8.37 11.12 -4.13
C LEU A 111 -7.62 9.88 -4.62
N ASN A 112 -7.21 9.91 -5.87
CA ASN A 112 -6.55 8.80 -6.56
C ASN A 112 -5.08 8.66 -6.17
N VAL A 113 -4.59 7.43 -6.06
CA VAL A 113 -3.14 7.17 -5.86
C VAL A 113 -2.33 7.39 -7.14
N ALA A 114 -2.92 7.13 -8.30
CA ALA A 114 -2.39 7.41 -9.64
C ALA A 114 -3.54 7.83 -10.56
N GLU A 115 -3.26 8.23 -11.80
CA GLU A 115 -4.20 8.90 -12.70
C GLU A 115 -5.61 8.28 -12.72
N ASN A 116 -5.72 6.96 -12.84
CA ASN A 116 -7.00 6.25 -12.88
C ASN A 116 -7.09 5.16 -11.80
N CYS A 117 -6.33 5.26 -10.72
CA CYS A 117 -6.26 4.21 -9.71
C CYS A 117 -6.68 4.73 -8.34
N VAL A 118 -7.56 3.99 -7.68
CA VAL A 118 -7.95 4.22 -6.29
C VAL A 118 -7.49 3.06 -5.42
N LEU A 119 -6.87 3.37 -4.29
CA LEU A 119 -6.48 2.39 -3.29
C LEU A 119 -7.66 2.10 -2.39
N VAL A 120 -7.99 0.82 -2.26
CA VAL A 120 -9.13 0.36 -1.47
C VAL A 120 -8.72 -0.76 -0.53
N GLU A 121 -9.38 -0.84 0.62
CA GLU A 121 -9.20 -1.92 1.57
C GLU A 121 -10.53 -2.53 2.02
N MET A 122 -10.47 -3.73 2.61
CA MET A 122 -11.60 -4.39 3.25
C MET A 122 -11.37 -4.49 4.76
N SER A 123 -12.45 -4.64 5.51
CA SER A 123 -12.35 -5.02 6.92
C SER A 123 -11.55 -6.32 7.09
N TYR A 124 -10.74 -6.39 8.13
CA TYR A 124 -10.00 -7.64 8.46
C TYR A 124 -10.89 -8.78 8.94
N PHE A 125 -12.15 -8.51 9.26
CA PHE A 125 -13.10 -9.51 9.75
C PHE A 125 -13.82 -10.24 8.62
N GLN A 126 -14.24 -9.52 7.57
CA GLN A 126 -14.97 -10.08 6.44
C GLN A 126 -14.97 -9.15 5.23
N ALA A 127 -15.19 -9.71 4.04
CA ALA A 127 -15.45 -8.92 2.85
C ALA A 127 -16.81 -8.20 2.96
N PRO A 128 -16.97 -7.03 2.33
CA PRO A 128 -18.27 -6.37 2.23
C PRO A 128 -19.30 -7.30 1.57
N ILE A 129 -20.53 -7.29 2.08
CA ILE A 129 -21.63 -8.09 1.49
C ILE A 129 -21.89 -7.66 0.04
N ASN A 130 -21.80 -6.35 -0.22
CA ASN A 130 -22.02 -5.72 -1.52
C ASN A 130 -20.72 -5.45 -2.30
N LEU A 131 -19.65 -6.24 -2.07
CA LEU A 131 -18.33 -6.08 -2.72
C LEU A 131 -18.43 -5.89 -4.25
N ALA A 132 -19.26 -6.70 -4.92
CA ALA A 132 -19.42 -6.61 -6.37
C ALA A 132 -20.03 -5.27 -6.82
N GLU A 133 -20.97 -4.73 -6.06
CA GLU A 133 -21.57 -3.42 -6.30
C GLU A 133 -20.55 -2.29 -6.10
N ILE A 134 -19.75 -2.36 -5.02
CA ILE A 134 -18.72 -1.35 -4.75
C ILE A 134 -17.69 -1.32 -5.88
N LEU A 135 -17.17 -2.48 -6.31
CA LEU A 135 -16.23 -2.56 -7.43
C LEU A 135 -16.84 -2.01 -8.73
N PHE A 136 -18.10 -2.33 -9.02
CA PHE A 136 -18.81 -1.80 -10.17
C PHE A 136 -18.97 -0.27 -10.10
N LYS A 137 -19.33 0.29 -8.94
CA LYS A 137 -19.44 1.75 -8.74
C LYS A 137 -18.10 2.46 -8.95
N ILE A 138 -17.00 1.91 -8.42
CA ILE A 138 -15.65 2.45 -8.65
C ILE A 138 -15.36 2.50 -10.16
N GLN A 139 -15.58 1.40 -10.88
CA GLN A 139 -15.28 1.31 -12.31
C GLN A 139 -16.16 2.23 -13.18
N ASN A 140 -17.40 2.48 -12.76
CA ASN A 140 -18.28 3.43 -13.43
C ASN A 140 -17.79 4.89 -13.36
N THR A 141 -16.90 5.22 -12.42
CA THR A 141 -16.21 6.53 -12.37
C THR A 141 -14.89 6.54 -13.15
N ASN A 142 -14.65 5.55 -14.03
CA ASN A 142 -13.39 5.32 -14.76
C ASN A 142 -12.16 5.11 -13.85
N LEU A 143 -12.37 4.70 -12.60
CA LEU A 143 -11.31 4.35 -11.68
C LEU A 143 -11.07 2.83 -11.69
N LYS A 144 -9.81 2.46 -11.56
CA LYS A 144 -9.37 1.08 -11.37
C LYS A 144 -9.05 0.84 -9.89
N PRO A 145 -9.72 -0.11 -9.21
CA PRO A 145 -9.40 -0.41 -7.82
C PRO A 145 -8.07 -1.15 -7.71
N ILE A 146 -7.23 -0.68 -6.78
CA ILE A 146 -6.05 -1.40 -6.27
C ILE A 146 -6.39 -1.85 -4.86
N LEU A 147 -6.54 -3.16 -4.65
CA LEU A 147 -6.79 -3.71 -3.32
C LEU A 147 -5.50 -3.72 -2.52
N ALA A 148 -5.50 -2.99 -1.43
CA ALA A 148 -4.42 -2.97 -0.45
C ALA A 148 -4.27 -4.34 0.21
N HIS A 149 -3.04 -4.78 0.39
CA HIS A 149 -2.59 -5.92 1.19
C HIS A 149 -3.54 -7.15 1.19
N PRO A 150 -3.89 -7.71 -0.01
CA PRO A 150 -4.84 -8.82 -0.12
C PRO A 150 -4.42 -10.06 0.69
N GLU A 151 -3.13 -10.21 0.97
CA GLU A 151 -2.57 -11.28 1.81
C GLU A 151 -2.97 -11.18 3.29
N ARG A 152 -3.41 -10.00 3.76
CA ARG A 152 -3.78 -9.78 5.17
C ARG A 152 -5.22 -10.21 5.50
N TYR A 153 -6.05 -10.47 4.49
CA TYR A 153 -7.44 -10.92 4.70
C TYR A 153 -7.51 -12.43 4.96
N ALA A 154 -7.43 -12.82 6.25
CA ALA A 154 -7.37 -14.21 6.67
C ALA A 154 -8.59 -15.03 6.19
N PHE A 155 -9.76 -14.41 6.02
CA PHE A 155 -10.96 -15.04 5.50
C PHE A 155 -10.86 -15.44 4.01
N TYR A 156 -9.81 -15.02 3.30
CA TYR A 156 -9.48 -15.43 1.92
C TYR A 156 -8.36 -16.50 1.86
N HIS A 157 -7.85 -16.95 3.02
CA HIS A 157 -6.69 -17.86 3.06
C HIS A 157 -7.06 -19.33 2.76
N ASP A 158 -7.96 -19.58 1.84
CA ASP A 158 -8.21 -20.93 1.33
C ASP A 158 -7.10 -21.41 0.37
N SER A 159 -7.17 -22.68 -0.03
CA SER A 159 -6.21 -23.30 -0.96
C SER A 159 -6.57 -23.11 -2.43
N SER A 160 -7.81 -22.75 -2.74
CA SER A 160 -8.32 -22.64 -4.12
C SER A 160 -7.88 -21.34 -4.81
N PHE A 161 -7.67 -20.28 -4.04
CA PHE A 161 -7.44 -18.91 -4.54
C PHE A 161 -8.58 -18.33 -5.40
N ASP A 162 -9.76 -18.95 -5.38
CA ASP A 162 -10.86 -18.58 -6.28
C ASP A 162 -11.39 -17.18 -5.99
N LYS A 163 -11.41 -16.77 -4.71
CA LYS A 163 -11.79 -15.40 -4.31
C LYS A 163 -10.82 -14.34 -4.85
N TYR A 164 -9.52 -14.62 -4.85
CA TYR A 164 -8.52 -13.73 -5.45
C TYR A 164 -8.67 -13.67 -6.99
N LYS A 165 -8.91 -14.83 -7.64
CA LYS A 165 -9.15 -14.90 -9.08
C LYS A 165 -10.42 -14.12 -9.47
N ASP A 166 -11.50 -14.23 -8.68
CA ASP A 166 -12.74 -13.47 -8.90
C ASP A 166 -12.48 -11.96 -8.84
N LEU A 167 -11.76 -11.47 -7.82
CA LEU A 167 -11.37 -10.06 -7.73
C LEU A 167 -10.53 -9.61 -8.94
N LYS A 168 -9.55 -10.41 -9.38
CA LYS A 168 -8.76 -10.12 -10.58
C LYS A 168 -9.64 -10.07 -11.83
N THR A 169 -10.57 -11.01 -12.00
CA THR A 169 -11.51 -11.06 -13.13
C THR A 169 -12.42 -9.83 -13.15
N ARG A 170 -12.75 -9.29 -11.97
CA ARG A 170 -13.48 -8.02 -11.82
C ARG A 170 -12.60 -6.77 -11.99
N GLY A 171 -11.36 -6.91 -12.47
CA GLY A 171 -10.48 -5.79 -12.79
C GLY A 171 -9.77 -5.17 -11.59
N CYS A 172 -9.75 -5.83 -10.43
CA CYS A 172 -9.05 -5.34 -9.25
C CYS A 172 -7.57 -5.69 -9.33
N ASP A 173 -6.67 -4.71 -9.24
CA ASP A 173 -5.24 -4.93 -9.04
C ASP A 173 -4.92 -5.16 -7.55
N PHE A 174 -3.79 -5.80 -7.27
CA PHE A 174 -3.38 -6.16 -5.91
C PHE A 174 -2.07 -5.49 -5.53
N GLN A 175 -2.05 -4.80 -4.39
CA GLN A 175 -0.85 -4.22 -3.80
C GLN A 175 -0.42 -5.05 -2.59
N LEU A 176 0.79 -5.60 -2.62
CA LEU A 176 1.43 -6.33 -1.53
C LEU A 176 2.02 -5.36 -0.50
N ASN A 177 1.80 -5.60 0.79
CA ASN A 177 2.49 -4.88 1.86
C ASN A 177 3.92 -5.42 2.04
N MET A 178 4.92 -4.52 2.07
CA MET A 178 6.34 -4.91 2.22
C MET A 178 6.59 -5.71 3.49
N LEU A 179 5.97 -5.38 4.61
CA LEU A 179 6.15 -6.10 5.89
C LEU A 179 5.55 -7.50 5.87
N SER A 180 4.63 -7.81 4.95
CA SER A 180 4.10 -9.16 4.76
C SER A 180 5.14 -10.14 4.21
N LEU A 181 6.28 -9.64 3.70
CA LEU A 181 7.44 -10.47 3.35
C LEU A 181 8.16 -11.03 4.59
N THR A 182 7.80 -10.56 5.77
CA THR A 182 8.31 -10.98 7.09
C THR A 182 7.18 -11.59 7.93
N PRO A 183 7.46 -12.21 9.08
CA PRO A 183 6.41 -12.66 9.98
C PRO A 183 5.78 -11.53 10.83
N HIS A 184 5.91 -10.26 10.43
CA HIS A 184 5.39 -9.09 11.17
C HIS A 184 3.90 -9.22 11.50
N TYR A 185 3.10 -9.60 10.50
CA TYR A 185 1.65 -9.85 10.66
C TYR A 185 1.31 -11.33 10.95
N GLY A 186 2.33 -12.15 11.23
CA GLY A 186 2.19 -13.59 11.43
C GLY A 186 2.62 -14.43 10.23
N THR A 187 3.03 -15.68 10.52
CA THR A 187 3.58 -16.60 9.51
C THR A 187 2.55 -17.03 8.45
N GLY A 188 1.26 -17.05 8.81
CA GLY A 188 0.16 -17.33 7.88
C GLY A 188 0.07 -16.28 6.76
N ILE A 189 0.12 -14.99 7.13
CA ILE A 189 0.10 -13.86 6.19
C ILE A 189 1.36 -13.87 5.33
N GLN A 190 2.54 -14.05 5.93
CA GLN A 190 3.79 -14.19 5.18
C GLN A 190 3.72 -15.33 4.14
N LYS A 191 3.20 -16.50 4.53
CA LYS A 191 3.01 -17.62 3.62
C LYS A 191 2.07 -17.26 2.47
N LYS A 192 0.95 -16.59 2.76
CA LYS A 192 -0.02 -16.16 1.75
C LYS A 192 0.59 -15.13 0.80
N ALA A 193 1.37 -14.17 1.31
CA ALA A 193 2.11 -13.19 0.50
C ALA A 193 2.98 -13.87 -0.56
N PHE A 194 3.83 -14.83 -0.16
CA PHE A 194 4.65 -15.59 -1.11
C PHE A 194 3.84 -16.47 -2.05
N GLN A 195 2.73 -17.04 -1.62
CA GLN A 195 1.84 -17.81 -2.49
C GLN A 195 1.18 -16.95 -3.58
N LEU A 196 0.79 -15.72 -3.27
CA LEU A 196 0.23 -14.77 -4.24
C LEU A 196 1.32 -14.30 -5.23
N LEU A 197 2.54 -14.00 -4.73
CA LEU A 197 3.70 -13.68 -5.56
C LEU A 197 4.04 -14.81 -6.54
N GLU A 198 4.15 -16.04 -6.06
CA GLU A 198 4.48 -17.22 -6.88
C GLU A 198 3.42 -17.52 -7.95
N ARG A 199 2.18 -17.07 -7.75
CA ARG A 199 1.08 -17.19 -8.73
C ARG A 199 0.96 -16.00 -9.68
N GLY A 200 1.83 -15.00 -9.55
CA GLY A 200 1.76 -13.78 -10.37
C GLY A 200 0.48 -12.96 -10.15
N MET A 201 -0.11 -13.04 -8.95
CA MET A 201 -1.35 -12.32 -8.64
C MET A 201 -1.11 -10.89 -8.13
N ILE A 202 0.09 -10.58 -7.67
CA ILE A 202 0.47 -9.25 -7.17
C ILE A 202 0.87 -8.36 -8.35
N ASP A 203 0.29 -7.16 -8.38
CA ASP A 203 0.58 -6.14 -9.39
C ASP A 203 1.56 -5.10 -8.91
N PHE A 204 1.43 -4.68 -7.65
CA PHE A 204 2.19 -3.61 -7.03
C PHE A 204 2.66 -3.99 -5.64
N ILE A 205 3.63 -3.24 -5.13
CA ILE A 205 4.11 -3.34 -3.75
C ILE A 205 4.23 -1.94 -3.17
N SER A 206 3.95 -1.76 -1.88
CA SER A 206 4.16 -0.50 -1.16
C SER A 206 4.38 -0.77 0.33
N SER A 207 4.76 0.26 1.09
CA SER A 207 5.22 0.07 2.47
C SER A 207 4.10 -0.16 3.48
N ASP A 208 2.98 0.54 3.33
CA ASP A 208 1.93 0.67 4.35
C ASP A 208 2.52 1.11 5.71
N ALA A 209 3.46 2.07 5.64
CA ALA A 209 4.20 2.51 6.81
C ALA A 209 3.41 3.53 7.62
N HIS A 210 3.16 3.20 8.90
CA HIS A 210 2.44 4.05 9.85
C HIS A 210 3.40 4.72 10.86
N ARG A 211 4.59 4.14 11.09
CA ARG A 211 5.52 4.57 12.12
C ARG A 211 6.95 4.18 11.81
N MET A 212 7.89 4.80 12.48
CA MET A 212 9.34 4.56 12.31
C MET A 212 9.72 3.08 12.42
N GLU A 213 9.13 2.35 13.37
CA GLU A 213 9.37 0.91 13.56
C GLU A 213 9.08 0.08 12.30
N HIS A 214 8.05 0.45 11.50
CA HIS A 214 7.76 -0.22 10.24
C HIS A 214 8.93 -0.05 9.25
N LEU A 215 9.48 1.14 9.15
CA LEU A 215 10.61 1.44 8.26
C LEU A 215 11.90 0.74 8.71
N GLU A 216 12.17 0.69 10.02
CA GLU A 216 13.30 -0.05 10.56
C GLU A 216 13.22 -1.55 10.20
N LYS A 217 12.02 -2.13 10.28
CA LYS A 217 11.77 -3.52 9.86
C LYS A 217 11.93 -3.70 8.35
N ILE A 218 11.39 -2.78 7.53
CA ILE A 218 11.53 -2.80 6.06
C ILE A 218 13.01 -2.75 5.68
N GLY A 219 13.81 -1.87 6.30
CA GLY A 219 15.25 -1.76 6.09
C GLY A 219 16.03 -3.06 6.34
N ASN A 220 15.47 -3.96 7.13
CA ASN A 220 16.09 -5.24 7.49
C ASN A 220 15.54 -6.45 6.71
N ILE A 221 14.64 -6.26 5.73
CA ILE A 221 14.08 -7.37 4.95
C ILE A 221 15.15 -7.98 4.03
N LYS A 222 15.49 -9.23 4.32
CA LYS A 222 16.46 -10.03 3.55
C LYS A 222 15.72 -10.95 2.59
N LEU A 223 16.14 -10.94 1.35
CA LEU A 223 15.57 -11.73 0.27
C LEU A 223 16.49 -12.88 -0.14
N LYS A 224 15.90 -14.05 -0.39
CA LYS A 224 16.55 -15.13 -1.12
C LYS A 224 16.52 -14.80 -2.62
N LYS A 225 17.42 -15.37 -3.43
CA LYS A 225 17.46 -15.13 -4.88
C LYS A 225 16.11 -15.41 -5.57
N LYS A 226 15.38 -16.46 -5.16
CA LYS A 226 14.04 -16.75 -5.68
C LYS A 226 13.06 -15.63 -5.40
N GLN A 227 13.09 -15.06 -4.18
CA GLN A 227 12.19 -13.97 -3.77
C GLN A 227 12.53 -12.67 -4.51
N LEU A 228 13.82 -12.38 -4.68
CA LEU A 228 14.31 -11.27 -5.48
C LEU A 228 13.72 -11.32 -6.90
N ASN A 229 13.86 -12.46 -7.59
CA ASN A 229 13.38 -12.63 -8.96
C ASN A 229 11.83 -12.46 -9.09
N LEU A 230 11.07 -12.73 -8.02
CA LEU A 230 9.62 -12.49 -8.00
C LEU A 230 9.28 -11.02 -7.78
N LEU A 231 10.08 -10.31 -6.99
CA LEU A 231 9.79 -8.93 -6.57
C LEU A 231 10.30 -7.88 -7.55
N GLU A 232 11.46 -8.10 -8.19
CA GLU A 232 12.03 -7.15 -9.15
C GLU A 232 11.00 -6.65 -10.20
N PRO A 233 10.27 -7.52 -10.94
CA PRO A 233 9.33 -7.07 -11.94
C PRO A 233 8.13 -6.30 -11.34
N ILE A 234 7.73 -6.64 -10.11
CA ILE A 234 6.62 -5.97 -9.41
C ILE A 234 7.06 -4.57 -8.94
N ILE A 235 8.28 -4.44 -8.43
CA ILE A 235 8.85 -3.15 -8.03
C ILE A 235 9.00 -2.25 -9.26
N GLU A 236 9.50 -2.76 -10.39
CA GLU A 236 9.59 -1.97 -11.62
C GLU A 236 8.21 -1.57 -12.17
N LYS A 237 7.20 -2.45 -12.06
CA LYS A 237 5.81 -2.11 -12.40
C LYS A 237 5.26 -1.02 -11.47
N SER A 238 5.56 -1.09 -10.17
CA SER A 238 5.18 -0.06 -9.20
C SER A 238 5.84 1.29 -9.50
N LYS A 239 7.13 1.29 -9.88
CA LYS A 239 7.82 2.52 -10.33
C LYS A 239 7.21 3.10 -11.60
N ALA A 240 6.77 2.24 -12.53
CA ALA A 240 6.17 2.65 -13.79
C ALA A 240 4.78 3.31 -13.64
N LEU A 241 4.06 3.02 -12.55
CA LEU A 241 2.75 3.60 -12.25
C LEU A 241 2.81 5.14 -12.08
N PHE A 242 3.99 5.69 -11.77
CA PHE A 242 4.19 7.10 -11.45
C PHE A 242 5.12 7.85 -12.45
N LYS A 243 5.44 7.22 -13.59
CA LYS A 243 6.19 7.83 -14.68
C LYS A 243 5.23 8.46 -15.70
#